data_ca29d888d4ef87781fd382c701b9af11
#
_entry.id   ca29d888d4ef87781fd382c701b9af11
#
_cell.length_a   1.000
_cell.length_b   1.000
_cell.length_c   1.000
_cell.angle_alpha   90.00
_cell.angle_beta   90.00
_cell.angle_gamma   90.00
#
_symmetry.space_group_name_H-M   'P 1'
#
loop_
_entity.id
_entity.type
_entity.pdbx_description
1 polymer ?
#
loop_
_entity_poly.entity_id
_entity_poly.type
_entity_poly.pdbx_seq_one_letter_code
_entity_poly.pdbx_strand_id
1 'polypeptide(L)'
;MFDIIVIGGTNIDIKAKTEAKHMAATSNPGDVTFTPGGVARNIAHNLGLLGVKVALISVIGNDAPGQIAISATGGAGVNLDMCLRADATSGTYVAVLDEKGELVTAVNDMRILEHLTPEFVGQHSASLQGAKFIVADCNVRPDLLEWLATHYAGKLVVEPVSVAKSEKLNALLKNHKIFLATPNRDQLKALADRVEVGSACEALHARGLQNLVVHLGSDGVLVSSANARKQIPSVAQSQVSDVTGAGDAAVAGLVYGLSKGHDLIQSAGFGQAAASLVLNSTASTAVGLSEQALQNIVKAGHE
;
A
#
# COMPACT_ATOMS: atom_id res chain seq x y z
N MET A 1 2.98 21.92 -6.04
CA MET A 1 2.75 20.78 -6.94
C MET A 1 3.37 19.55 -6.30
N PHE A 2 2.65 18.41 -6.27
CA PHE A 2 3.11 17.16 -5.67
C PHE A 2 3.75 16.27 -6.74
N ASP A 3 4.78 15.51 -6.35
CA ASP A 3 5.36 14.49 -7.24
C ASP A 3 4.46 13.24 -7.29
N ILE A 4 3.90 12.86 -6.14
CA ILE A 4 3.04 11.68 -6.00
C ILE A 4 1.78 12.06 -5.22
N ILE A 5 0.63 11.56 -5.68
CA ILE A 5 -0.62 11.60 -4.93
C ILE A 5 -1.06 10.17 -4.66
N VAL A 6 -1.32 9.85 -3.39
CA VAL A 6 -1.79 8.54 -2.95
C VAL A 6 -3.26 8.65 -2.57
N ILE A 7 -4.09 7.72 -3.05
CA ILE A 7 -5.56 7.75 -2.88
C ILE A 7 -6.01 6.41 -2.29
N GLY A 8 -6.72 6.44 -1.18
CA GLY A 8 -7.25 5.19 -0.63
C GLY A 8 -7.44 5.17 0.88
N GLY A 9 -7.25 3.98 1.46
CA GLY A 9 -7.60 3.69 2.84
C GLY A 9 -6.68 4.31 3.88
N THR A 10 -7.31 4.89 4.90
CA THR A 10 -6.70 5.27 6.17
C THR A 10 -7.53 4.67 7.29
N ASN A 11 -6.89 4.00 8.24
CA ASN A 11 -7.56 3.41 9.40
C ASN A 11 -6.64 3.40 10.63
N ILE A 12 -7.20 2.98 11.76
CA ILE A 12 -6.44 2.61 12.96
C ILE A 12 -6.53 1.10 13.13
N ASP A 13 -5.38 0.46 13.29
CA ASP A 13 -5.26 -0.93 13.67
C ASP A 13 -5.23 -1.01 15.20
N ILE A 14 -6.20 -1.72 15.77
CA ILE A 14 -6.32 -1.99 17.20
C ILE A 14 -5.97 -3.45 17.41
N LYS A 15 -4.81 -3.73 18.02
CA LYS A 15 -4.39 -5.08 18.38
C LYS A 15 -4.56 -5.29 19.87
N ALA A 16 -5.41 -6.24 20.27
CA ALA A 16 -5.65 -6.65 21.64
C ALA A 16 -5.08 -8.07 21.84
N LYS A 17 -4.01 -8.20 22.62
CA LYS A 17 -3.35 -9.49 22.91
C LYS A 17 -3.63 -9.90 24.34
N THR A 18 -4.17 -11.13 24.54
CA THR A 18 -4.42 -11.64 25.91
C THR A 18 -3.11 -12.07 26.61
N GLU A 19 -3.01 -11.85 27.93
CA GLU A 19 -1.87 -12.27 28.74
C GLU A 19 -1.83 -13.79 28.94
N ALA A 20 -2.99 -14.43 28.96
CA ALA A 20 -3.16 -15.85 29.19
C ALA A 20 -4.05 -16.46 28.10
N LYS A 21 -4.20 -17.79 28.11
CA LYS A 21 -5.07 -18.49 27.17
C LYS A 21 -6.44 -17.84 27.08
N HIS A 22 -6.82 -17.48 25.87
CA HIS A 22 -8.09 -16.83 25.57
C HIS A 22 -9.28 -17.65 26.10
N MET A 23 -10.16 -17.01 26.87
CA MET A 23 -11.43 -17.56 27.32
C MET A 23 -12.58 -16.83 26.63
N ALA A 24 -13.44 -17.59 25.94
CA ALA A 24 -14.61 -17.05 25.26
C ALA A 24 -15.67 -16.55 26.25
N ALA A 25 -16.47 -15.57 25.82
CA ALA A 25 -17.62 -15.02 26.55
C ALA A 25 -17.30 -14.39 27.93
N THR A 26 -16.05 -13.96 28.15
CA THR A 26 -15.64 -13.24 29.34
C THR A 26 -14.59 -12.19 29.03
N SER A 27 -14.29 -11.31 30.01
CA SER A 27 -13.16 -10.36 29.92
C SER A 27 -11.85 -11.10 30.10
N ASN A 28 -10.90 -10.84 29.19
CA ASN A 28 -9.54 -11.37 29.25
C ASN A 28 -8.59 -10.20 29.52
N PRO A 29 -7.78 -10.22 30.58
CA PRO A 29 -6.69 -9.26 30.76
C PRO A 29 -5.69 -9.32 29.60
N GLY A 30 -5.12 -8.18 29.20
CA GLY A 30 -4.19 -8.13 28.07
C GLY A 30 -3.73 -6.72 27.72
N ASP A 31 -2.90 -6.64 26.71
CA ASP A 31 -2.39 -5.40 26.12
C ASP A 31 -3.22 -4.96 24.92
N VAL A 32 -3.49 -3.65 24.84
CA VAL A 32 -4.19 -3.05 23.69
C VAL A 32 -3.31 -1.97 23.09
N THR A 33 -3.02 -2.10 21.80
CA THR A 33 -2.23 -1.13 21.04
C THR A 33 -3.03 -0.51 19.92
N PHE A 34 -2.77 0.77 19.64
CA PHE A 34 -3.37 1.53 18.54
C PHE A 34 -2.28 1.97 17.59
N THR A 35 -2.34 1.56 16.35
CA THR A 35 -1.36 1.94 15.33
C THR A 35 -2.07 2.50 14.10
N PRO A 36 -1.60 3.63 13.54
CA PRO A 36 -2.10 4.10 12.26
C PRO A 36 -1.86 3.07 11.17
N GLY A 37 -2.90 2.76 10.40
CA GLY A 37 -2.91 1.77 9.35
C GLY A 37 -3.55 2.31 8.06
N GLY A 38 -3.82 1.41 7.14
CA GLY A 38 -4.36 1.68 5.82
C GLY A 38 -3.28 1.71 4.74
N VAL A 39 -3.50 0.94 3.67
CA VAL A 39 -2.52 0.72 2.60
C VAL A 39 -2.09 2.04 1.97
N ALA A 40 -3.04 2.86 1.51
CA ALA A 40 -2.72 4.16 0.93
C ALA A 40 -1.99 5.08 1.93
N ARG A 41 -2.45 5.11 3.20
CA ARG A 41 -1.81 5.92 4.24
C ARG A 41 -0.38 5.43 4.53
N ASN A 42 -0.13 4.13 4.60
CA ASN A 42 1.20 3.56 4.82
C ASN A 42 2.14 3.90 3.67
N ILE A 43 1.68 3.77 2.41
CA ILE A 43 2.45 4.16 1.22
C ILE A 43 2.80 5.65 1.27
N ALA A 44 1.82 6.53 1.53
CA ALA A 44 2.05 7.97 1.62
C ALA A 44 3.03 8.32 2.75
N HIS A 45 2.88 7.71 3.93
CA HIS A 45 3.77 7.90 5.07
C HIS A 45 5.23 7.55 4.73
N ASN A 46 5.45 6.37 4.13
CA ASN A 46 6.79 5.95 3.72
C ASN A 46 7.38 6.87 2.64
N LEU A 47 6.58 7.36 1.68
CA LEU A 47 7.01 8.36 0.70
C LEU A 47 7.39 9.70 1.37
N GLY A 48 6.64 10.12 2.39
CA GLY A 48 6.95 11.30 3.18
C GLY A 48 8.29 11.19 3.90
N LEU A 49 8.57 10.03 4.55
CA LEU A 49 9.86 9.73 5.19
C LEU A 49 11.03 9.75 4.18
N LEU A 50 10.78 9.40 2.91
CA LEU A 50 11.74 9.48 1.81
C LEU A 50 11.89 10.90 1.25
N GLY A 51 11.23 11.91 1.84
CA GLY A 51 11.32 13.31 1.41
C GLY A 51 10.63 13.62 0.08
N VAL A 52 9.70 12.77 -0.37
CA VAL A 52 8.91 13.01 -1.58
C VAL A 52 7.86 14.10 -1.31
N LYS A 53 7.61 14.97 -2.26
CA LYS A 53 6.46 15.88 -2.22
C LYS A 53 5.17 15.09 -2.47
N VAL A 54 4.65 14.48 -1.41
CA VAL A 54 3.50 13.57 -1.45
C VAL A 54 2.27 14.19 -0.79
N ALA A 55 1.09 13.90 -1.35
CA ALA A 55 -0.19 14.18 -0.73
C ALA A 55 -1.03 12.90 -0.64
N LEU A 56 -1.85 12.82 0.40
CA LEU A 56 -2.84 11.78 0.59
C LEU A 56 -4.23 12.33 0.32
N ILE A 57 -5.02 11.61 -0.47
CA ILE A 57 -6.47 11.79 -0.61
C ILE A 57 -7.15 10.60 0.03
N SER A 58 -7.81 10.82 1.15
CA SER A 58 -8.49 9.78 1.93
C SER A 58 -9.68 10.39 2.66
N VAL A 59 -10.42 9.58 3.40
CA VAL A 59 -11.46 10.04 4.32
C VAL A 59 -11.09 9.68 5.74
N ILE A 60 -11.16 10.65 6.64
CA ILE A 60 -10.76 10.51 8.04
C ILE A 60 -11.88 11.11 8.91
N GLY A 61 -12.30 10.37 9.91
CA GLY A 61 -13.34 10.81 10.83
C GLY A 61 -12.91 11.97 11.73
N ASN A 62 -13.90 12.70 12.24
CA ASN A 62 -13.70 13.74 13.26
C ASN A 62 -13.69 13.15 14.68
N ASP A 63 -12.89 12.07 14.87
CA ASP A 63 -12.79 11.31 16.12
C ASP A 63 -11.33 11.14 16.57
N ALA A 64 -11.15 10.54 17.75
CA ALA A 64 -9.81 10.32 18.31
C ALA A 64 -8.92 9.40 17.45
N PRO A 65 -9.42 8.28 16.89
CA PRO A 65 -8.68 7.48 15.91
C PRO A 65 -8.21 8.29 14.70
N GLY A 66 -9.09 9.12 14.14
CA GLY A 66 -8.75 10.00 13.01
C GLY A 66 -7.65 11.00 13.35
N GLN A 67 -7.66 11.54 14.56
CA GLN A 67 -6.62 12.47 15.00
C GLN A 67 -5.27 11.79 15.15
N ILE A 68 -5.23 10.55 15.63
CA ILE A 68 -4.00 9.73 15.69
C ILE A 68 -3.44 9.51 14.27
N ALA A 69 -4.29 9.12 13.32
CA ALA A 69 -3.89 8.90 11.93
C ALA A 69 -3.31 10.17 11.29
N ILE A 70 -3.97 11.33 11.50
CA ILE A 70 -3.52 12.62 10.97
C ILE A 70 -2.16 13.02 11.56
N SER A 71 -2.02 12.98 12.88
CA SER A 71 -0.79 13.40 13.54
C SER A 71 0.40 12.57 13.09
N ALA A 72 0.25 11.24 13.02
CA ALA A 72 1.30 10.35 12.58
C ALA A 72 1.66 10.56 11.11
N THR A 73 0.67 10.71 10.23
CA THR A 73 0.90 10.83 8.79
C THR A 73 1.47 12.20 8.41
N GLY A 74 0.95 13.27 9.01
CA GLY A 74 1.49 14.62 8.84
C GLY A 74 2.90 14.76 9.39
N GLY A 75 3.20 14.11 10.52
CA GLY A 75 4.55 14.06 11.10
C GLY A 75 5.61 13.43 10.20
N ALA A 76 5.22 12.59 9.25
CA ALA A 76 6.09 12.04 8.21
C ALA A 76 6.27 12.97 6.99
N GLY A 77 5.69 14.18 6.99
CA GLY A 77 5.82 15.14 5.89
C GLY A 77 4.78 14.96 4.76
N VAL A 78 3.72 14.18 4.98
CA VAL A 78 2.62 14.01 4.01
C VAL A 78 1.67 15.20 4.09
N ASN A 79 1.34 15.80 2.94
CA ASN A 79 0.26 16.79 2.88
C ASN A 79 -1.11 16.11 2.99
N LEU A 80 -1.94 16.59 3.90
CA LEU A 80 -3.27 16.05 4.21
C LEU A 80 -4.42 17.01 3.86
N ASP A 81 -4.13 18.16 3.22
CA ASP A 81 -5.14 19.18 2.90
C ASP A 81 -6.22 18.68 1.94
N MET A 82 -5.93 17.59 1.20
CA MET A 82 -6.86 16.95 0.29
C MET A 82 -7.62 15.77 0.93
N CYS A 83 -7.46 15.52 2.23
CA CYS A 83 -8.25 14.51 2.93
C CYS A 83 -9.63 15.09 3.30
N LEU A 84 -10.69 14.31 3.07
CA LEU A 84 -12.03 14.63 3.55
C LEU A 84 -12.12 14.36 5.05
N ARG A 85 -12.51 15.37 5.81
CA ARG A 85 -12.89 15.20 7.23
C ARG A 85 -14.39 14.93 7.30
N ALA A 86 -14.77 13.71 7.68
CA ALA A 86 -16.16 13.29 7.72
C ALA A 86 -16.68 13.24 9.16
N ASP A 87 -17.97 13.56 9.32
CA ASP A 87 -18.69 13.32 10.58
C ASP A 87 -19.18 11.86 10.63
N ALA A 88 -18.19 10.95 10.65
CA ALA A 88 -18.35 9.51 10.66
C ALA A 88 -17.19 8.88 11.42
N THR A 89 -17.35 7.64 11.90
CA THR A 89 -16.28 6.90 12.56
C THR A 89 -15.13 6.62 11.59
N SER A 90 -13.89 6.92 12.00
CA SER A 90 -12.69 6.59 11.25
C SER A 90 -12.59 5.10 10.97
N GLY A 91 -11.98 4.75 9.85
CA GLY A 91 -11.69 3.36 9.52
C GLY A 91 -10.97 2.64 10.66
N THR A 92 -11.38 1.45 10.99
CA THR A 92 -10.80 0.64 12.07
C THR A 92 -10.64 -0.82 11.65
N TYR A 93 -9.53 -1.42 12.10
CA TYR A 93 -9.30 -2.86 12.07
C TYR A 93 -8.98 -3.31 13.49
N VAL A 94 -9.83 -4.16 14.08
CA VAL A 94 -9.67 -4.68 15.43
C VAL A 94 -9.27 -6.15 15.33
N ALA A 95 -8.11 -6.51 15.86
CA ALA A 95 -7.63 -7.89 15.95
C ALA A 95 -7.49 -8.30 17.41
N VAL A 96 -8.09 -9.42 17.79
CA VAL A 96 -7.88 -10.08 19.07
C VAL A 96 -6.94 -11.24 18.87
N LEU A 97 -5.82 -11.23 19.61
CA LEU A 97 -4.78 -12.24 19.56
C LEU A 97 -4.76 -13.00 20.90
N ASP A 98 -4.43 -14.28 20.85
CA ASP A 98 -4.17 -15.07 22.07
C ASP A 98 -2.80 -14.75 22.67
N GLU A 99 -2.42 -15.43 23.76
CA GLU A 99 -1.15 -15.27 24.47
C GLU A 99 0.08 -15.62 23.60
N LYS A 100 -0.11 -16.39 22.53
CA LYS A 100 0.95 -16.75 21.57
C LYS A 100 1.05 -15.73 20.43
N GLY A 101 0.07 -14.82 20.33
CA GLY A 101 -0.04 -13.87 19.22
C GLY A 101 -0.79 -14.43 18.00
N GLU A 102 -1.47 -15.57 18.14
CA GLU A 102 -2.30 -16.14 17.08
C GLU A 102 -3.65 -15.40 17.02
N LEU A 103 -4.16 -15.19 15.79
CA LEU A 103 -5.41 -14.47 15.58
C LEU A 103 -6.61 -15.29 16.06
N VAL A 104 -7.32 -14.80 17.07
CA VAL A 104 -8.58 -15.38 17.54
C VAL A 104 -9.75 -14.90 16.69
N THR A 105 -9.85 -13.59 16.48
CA THR A 105 -10.87 -12.96 15.63
C THR A 105 -10.43 -11.57 15.20
N ALA A 106 -11.00 -11.10 14.10
CA ALA A 106 -10.83 -9.71 13.66
C ALA A 106 -12.13 -9.15 13.11
N VAL A 107 -12.30 -7.83 13.29
CA VAL A 107 -13.41 -7.05 12.72
C VAL A 107 -12.82 -5.83 12.05
N ASN A 108 -13.24 -5.54 10.82
CA ASN A 108 -12.88 -4.30 10.17
C ASN A 108 -14.11 -3.46 9.84
N ASP A 109 -13.99 -2.14 9.99
CA ASP A 109 -14.98 -1.18 9.53
C ASP A 109 -14.29 -0.11 8.69
N MET A 110 -14.53 -0.18 7.40
CA MET A 110 -13.97 0.77 6.41
C MET A 110 -15.07 1.51 5.66
N ARG A 111 -16.31 1.53 6.20
CA ARG A 111 -17.47 2.18 5.55
C ARG A 111 -17.28 3.68 5.33
N ILE A 112 -16.43 4.32 6.12
CA ILE A 112 -16.07 5.73 5.91
C ILE A 112 -15.52 5.99 4.49
N LEU A 113 -14.90 5.02 3.83
CA LEU A 113 -14.39 5.15 2.46
C LEU A 113 -15.51 5.28 1.41
N GLU A 114 -16.75 5.01 1.74
CA GLU A 114 -17.90 5.30 0.84
C GLU A 114 -18.03 6.79 0.54
N HIS A 115 -17.51 7.67 1.39
CA HIS A 115 -17.46 9.11 1.16
C HIS A 115 -16.34 9.52 0.16
N LEU A 116 -15.41 8.63 -0.18
CA LEU A 116 -14.35 8.91 -1.15
C LEU A 116 -14.88 8.68 -2.57
N THR A 117 -15.59 9.68 -3.07
CA THR A 117 -16.30 9.60 -4.36
C THR A 117 -15.50 10.25 -5.51
N PRO A 118 -15.81 9.91 -6.77
CA PRO A 118 -15.21 10.60 -7.93
C PRO A 118 -15.41 12.11 -7.92
N GLU A 119 -16.56 12.61 -7.44
CA GLU A 119 -16.86 14.03 -7.35
C GLU A 119 -15.95 14.74 -6.35
N PHE A 120 -15.72 14.13 -5.18
CA PHE A 120 -14.79 14.69 -4.19
C PHE A 120 -13.35 14.70 -4.73
N VAL A 121 -12.87 13.58 -5.25
CA VAL A 121 -11.50 13.47 -5.78
C VAL A 121 -11.31 14.38 -7.00
N GLY A 122 -12.34 14.56 -7.81
CA GLY A 122 -12.38 15.46 -8.96
C GLY A 122 -12.14 16.94 -8.63
N GLN A 123 -12.46 17.38 -7.41
CA GLN A 123 -12.15 18.73 -6.94
C GLN A 123 -10.64 19.02 -6.89
N HIS A 124 -9.81 17.97 -6.85
CA HIS A 124 -8.35 18.04 -6.83
C HIS A 124 -7.70 17.75 -8.21
N SER A 125 -8.48 17.79 -9.30
CA SER A 125 -8.05 17.42 -10.65
C SER A 125 -6.78 18.16 -11.10
N ALA A 126 -6.61 19.44 -10.77
CA ALA A 126 -5.41 20.20 -11.09
C ALA A 126 -4.14 19.62 -10.44
N SER A 127 -4.25 19.21 -9.18
CA SER A 127 -3.14 18.55 -8.46
C SER A 127 -2.87 17.16 -9.04
N LEU A 128 -3.91 16.39 -9.31
CA LEU A 128 -3.80 15.06 -9.94
C LEU A 128 -3.16 15.16 -11.33
N GLN A 129 -3.53 16.13 -12.14
CA GLN A 129 -2.92 16.34 -13.46
C GLN A 129 -1.43 16.66 -13.35
N GLY A 130 -1.03 17.46 -12.37
CA GLY A 130 0.36 17.87 -12.14
C GLY A 130 1.25 16.81 -11.49
N ALA A 131 0.70 15.78 -10.87
CA ALA A 131 1.48 14.71 -10.26
C ALA A 131 2.16 13.82 -11.31
N LYS A 132 3.37 13.34 -11.01
CA LYS A 132 4.09 12.36 -11.85
C LYS A 132 3.40 11.00 -11.80
N PHE A 133 2.99 10.56 -10.60
CA PHE A 133 2.29 9.30 -10.38
C PHE A 133 1.12 9.48 -9.42
N ILE A 134 0.09 8.67 -9.65
CA ILE A 134 -1.06 8.51 -8.77
C ILE A 134 -1.07 7.06 -8.32
N VAL A 135 -1.04 6.84 -7.02
CA VAL A 135 -1.15 5.50 -6.42
C VAL A 135 -2.56 5.36 -5.84
N ALA A 136 -3.28 4.34 -6.24
CA ALA A 136 -4.60 4.04 -5.70
C ALA A 136 -4.64 2.61 -5.13
N ASP A 137 -5.13 2.45 -3.91
CA ASP A 137 -5.38 1.13 -3.36
C ASP A 137 -6.81 0.64 -3.66
N CYS A 138 -6.99 -0.66 -3.76
CA CYS A 138 -8.30 -1.27 -4.02
C CYS A 138 -9.26 -1.26 -2.82
N ASN A 139 -8.98 -0.48 -1.74
CA ASN A 139 -9.98 -0.20 -0.71
C ASN A 139 -11.06 0.76 -1.22
N VAL A 140 -10.71 1.65 -2.14
CA VAL A 140 -11.67 2.64 -2.68
C VAL A 140 -12.78 1.99 -3.48
N ARG A 141 -13.85 2.73 -3.71
CA ARG A 141 -15.03 2.33 -4.49
C ARG A 141 -14.65 1.98 -5.94
N PRO A 142 -15.35 1.03 -6.58
CA PRO A 142 -15.09 0.68 -7.99
C PRO A 142 -15.26 1.86 -8.96
N ASP A 143 -16.27 2.71 -8.74
CA ASP A 143 -16.53 3.88 -9.58
C ASP A 143 -15.41 4.93 -9.49
N LEU A 144 -14.76 5.09 -8.33
CA LEU A 144 -13.59 5.95 -8.20
C LEU A 144 -12.38 5.38 -8.94
N LEU A 145 -12.12 4.07 -8.85
CA LEU A 145 -11.04 3.45 -9.61
C LEU A 145 -11.27 3.60 -11.13
N GLU A 146 -12.50 3.40 -11.61
CA GLU A 146 -12.86 3.58 -13.01
C GLU A 146 -12.66 5.04 -13.45
N TRP A 147 -13.06 6.01 -12.61
CA TRP A 147 -12.83 7.41 -12.88
C TRP A 147 -11.33 7.74 -12.97
N LEU A 148 -10.52 7.24 -12.03
CA LEU A 148 -9.06 7.42 -12.06
C LEU A 148 -8.43 6.79 -13.31
N ALA A 149 -8.85 5.60 -13.69
CA ALA A 149 -8.37 4.92 -14.89
C ALA A 149 -8.76 5.66 -16.15
N THR A 150 -9.97 6.24 -16.22
CA THR A 150 -10.43 7.04 -17.36
C THR A 150 -9.55 8.28 -17.57
N HIS A 151 -9.13 8.95 -16.48
CA HIS A 151 -8.46 10.25 -16.59
C HIS A 151 -6.94 10.16 -16.47
N TYR A 152 -6.40 9.13 -15.80
CA TYR A 152 -4.98 9.08 -15.40
C TYR A 152 -4.30 7.73 -15.62
N ALA A 153 -4.85 6.84 -16.45
CA ALA A 153 -4.37 5.47 -16.66
C ALA A 153 -2.84 5.36 -16.88
N GLY A 154 -2.26 6.30 -17.67
CA GLY A 154 -0.84 6.30 -18.04
C GLY A 154 0.13 6.60 -16.90
N LYS A 155 -0.35 6.99 -15.71
CA LYS A 155 0.43 7.25 -14.50
C LYS A 155 -0.21 6.66 -13.24
N LEU A 156 -1.22 5.81 -13.42
CA LEU A 156 -1.94 5.16 -12.34
C LEU A 156 -1.21 3.87 -11.92
N VAL A 157 -0.84 3.82 -10.65
CA VAL A 157 -0.30 2.65 -9.96
C VAL A 157 -1.41 2.08 -9.10
N VAL A 158 -1.78 0.81 -9.28
CA VAL A 158 -2.87 0.16 -8.54
C VAL A 158 -2.30 -0.87 -7.58
N GLU A 159 -2.59 -0.69 -6.28
CA GLU A 159 -2.28 -1.64 -5.22
C GLU A 159 -3.51 -2.50 -4.91
N PRO A 160 -3.46 -3.83 -5.12
CA PRO A 160 -4.64 -4.70 -5.01
C PRO A 160 -5.17 -4.93 -3.59
N VAL A 161 -4.39 -4.69 -2.54
CA VAL A 161 -4.70 -4.84 -1.10
C VAL A 161 -4.91 -6.29 -0.65
N SER A 162 -5.84 -7.01 -1.27
CA SER A 162 -6.15 -8.40 -0.95
C SER A 162 -6.69 -9.14 -2.16
N VAL A 163 -6.72 -10.47 -2.10
CA VAL A 163 -7.27 -11.31 -3.18
C VAL A 163 -8.70 -10.87 -3.54
N ALA A 164 -9.57 -10.71 -2.54
CA ALA A 164 -10.96 -10.31 -2.80
C ALA A 164 -11.07 -8.91 -3.43
N LYS A 165 -10.25 -7.95 -2.99
CA LYS A 165 -10.29 -6.58 -3.51
C LYS A 165 -9.60 -6.43 -4.87
N SER A 166 -8.68 -7.33 -5.21
CA SER A 166 -7.97 -7.33 -6.50
C SER A 166 -8.91 -7.46 -7.70
N GLU A 167 -10.10 -8.03 -7.52
CA GLU A 167 -11.12 -8.14 -8.58
C GLU A 167 -11.51 -6.78 -9.19
N LYS A 168 -11.38 -5.69 -8.42
CA LYS A 168 -11.60 -4.34 -8.95
C LYS A 168 -10.61 -3.99 -10.07
N LEU A 169 -9.35 -4.44 -9.97
CA LEU A 169 -8.37 -4.29 -11.04
C LEU A 169 -8.78 -5.09 -12.29
N ASN A 170 -9.35 -6.28 -12.11
CA ASN A 170 -9.90 -7.07 -13.23
C ASN A 170 -10.98 -6.30 -14.01
N ALA A 171 -11.84 -5.55 -13.32
CA ALA A 171 -12.85 -4.73 -13.95
C ALA A 171 -12.21 -3.59 -14.79
N LEU A 172 -11.19 -2.92 -14.24
CA LEU A 172 -10.48 -1.85 -14.95
C LEU A 172 -9.81 -2.33 -16.23
N LEU A 173 -9.15 -3.49 -16.21
CA LEU A 173 -8.42 -4.04 -17.35
C LEU A 173 -9.31 -4.47 -18.52
N LYS A 174 -10.64 -4.42 -18.37
CA LYS A 174 -11.56 -4.62 -19.51
C LYS A 174 -11.55 -3.44 -20.48
N ASN A 175 -11.34 -2.23 -19.96
CA ASN A 175 -11.54 -0.99 -20.72
C ASN A 175 -10.29 -0.08 -20.74
N HIS A 176 -9.33 -0.28 -19.83
CA HIS A 176 -8.21 0.63 -19.62
C HIS A 176 -6.86 -0.04 -19.71
N LYS A 177 -5.86 0.73 -20.18
CA LYS A 177 -4.43 0.35 -20.12
C LYS A 177 -3.82 0.99 -18.88
N ILE A 178 -3.64 0.20 -17.83
CA ILE A 178 -3.10 0.69 -16.54
C ILE A 178 -1.57 0.66 -16.56
N PHE A 179 -0.95 1.74 -16.08
CA PHE A 179 0.51 1.87 -16.08
C PHE A 179 1.21 0.79 -15.26
N LEU A 180 0.79 0.55 -14.02
CA LEU A 180 1.47 -0.38 -13.12
C LEU A 180 0.48 -0.98 -12.10
N ALA A 181 0.67 -2.26 -11.77
CA ALA A 181 0.07 -2.88 -10.59
C ALA A 181 1.12 -3.65 -9.78
N THR A 182 0.86 -3.78 -8.47
CA THR A 182 1.80 -4.32 -7.48
C THR A 182 1.22 -5.51 -6.69
N PRO A 183 0.71 -6.56 -7.37
CA PRO A 183 0.14 -7.72 -6.69
C PRO A 183 1.18 -8.56 -5.96
N ASN A 184 0.77 -9.26 -4.92
CA ASN A 184 1.50 -10.41 -4.44
C ASN A 184 1.16 -11.67 -5.28
N ARG A 185 1.82 -12.80 -4.97
CA ARG A 185 1.65 -14.07 -5.70
C ARG A 185 0.19 -14.55 -5.73
N ASP A 186 -0.52 -14.48 -4.61
CA ASP A 186 -1.90 -14.95 -4.50
C ASP A 186 -2.88 -14.02 -5.23
N GLN A 187 -2.68 -12.73 -5.10
CA GLN A 187 -3.43 -11.70 -5.85
C GLN A 187 -3.21 -11.86 -7.36
N LEU A 188 -1.96 -12.05 -7.80
CA LEU A 188 -1.64 -12.28 -9.21
C LEU A 188 -2.35 -13.52 -9.75
N LYS A 189 -2.30 -14.63 -9.00
CA LYS A 189 -3.00 -15.88 -9.36
C LYS A 189 -4.50 -15.65 -9.53
N ALA A 190 -5.13 -14.95 -8.57
CA ALA A 190 -6.56 -14.65 -8.63
C ALA A 190 -6.92 -13.72 -9.80
N LEU A 191 -6.10 -12.70 -10.05
CA LEU A 191 -6.28 -11.73 -11.15
C LEU A 191 -6.20 -12.39 -12.53
N ALA A 192 -5.27 -13.31 -12.71
CA ALA A 192 -4.99 -13.90 -14.02
C ALA A 192 -5.71 -15.23 -14.26
N ASP A 193 -6.27 -15.84 -13.22
CA ASP A 193 -6.75 -17.22 -13.21
C ASP A 193 -5.67 -18.19 -13.74
N ARG A 194 -4.44 -18.02 -13.24
CA ARG A 194 -3.24 -18.78 -13.62
C ARG A 194 -2.40 -19.06 -12.39
N VAL A 195 -1.86 -20.29 -12.28
CA VAL A 195 -1.02 -20.70 -11.14
C VAL A 195 0.44 -20.28 -11.34
N GLU A 196 0.94 -20.41 -12.57
CA GLU A 196 2.32 -20.10 -12.91
C GLU A 196 2.49 -18.59 -13.12
N VAL A 197 3.47 -17.99 -12.41
CA VAL A 197 3.65 -16.53 -12.33
C VAL A 197 3.92 -15.90 -13.69
N GLY A 198 4.72 -16.55 -14.54
CA GLY A 198 5.06 -16.03 -15.85
C GLY A 198 3.86 -15.95 -16.78
N SER A 199 3.08 -17.03 -16.89
CA SER A 199 1.87 -17.04 -17.71
C SER A 199 0.76 -16.12 -17.14
N ALA A 200 0.74 -15.93 -15.82
CA ALA A 200 -0.14 -14.96 -15.18
C ALA A 200 0.19 -13.52 -15.59
N CYS A 201 1.49 -13.16 -15.59
CA CYS A 201 1.93 -11.85 -16.06
C CYS A 201 1.54 -11.61 -17.53
N GLU A 202 1.79 -12.60 -18.41
CA GLU A 202 1.43 -12.52 -19.84
C GLU A 202 -0.07 -12.30 -20.04
N ALA A 203 -0.91 -13.01 -19.29
CA ALA A 203 -2.36 -12.85 -19.37
C ALA A 203 -2.80 -11.44 -18.96
N LEU A 204 -2.18 -10.82 -17.94
CA LEU A 204 -2.51 -9.46 -17.53
C LEU A 204 -1.96 -8.41 -18.50
N HIS A 205 -0.77 -8.62 -19.09
CA HIS A 205 -0.26 -7.75 -20.15
C HIS A 205 -1.17 -7.75 -21.39
N ALA A 206 -1.63 -8.92 -21.79
CA ALA A 206 -2.58 -9.04 -22.91
C ALA A 206 -3.90 -8.30 -22.67
N ARG A 207 -4.27 -8.07 -21.40
CA ARG A 207 -5.46 -7.33 -20.98
C ARG A 207 -5.24 -5.83 -20.79
N GLY A 208 -4.01 -5.33 -21.02
CA GLY A 208 -3.71 -3.90 -20.99
C GLY A 208 -2.93 -3.41 -19.79
N LEU A 209 -2.46 -4.28 -18.89
CA LEU A 209 -1.56 -3.88 -17.83
C LEU A 209 -0.14 -3.69 -18.40
N GLN A 210 0.38 -2.47 -18.36
CA GLN A 210 1.67 -2.15 -18.99
C GLN A 210 2.85 -2.75 -18.22
N ASN A 211 2.83 -2.62 -16.89
CA ASN A 211 3.89 -3.07 -16.00
C ASN A 211 3.32 -3.80 -14.78
N LEU A 212 4.08 -4.77 -14.29
CA LEU A 212 3.81 -5.53 -13.07
C LEU A 212 5.06 -5.55 -12.19
N VAL A 213 4.90 -5.34 -10.91
CA VAL A 213 5.89 -5.67 -9.87
C VAL A 213 5.24 -6.63 -8.90
N VAL A 214 5.55 -7.93 -9.05
CA VAL A 214 4.90 -9.00 -8.28
C VAL A 214 5.72 -9.29 -7.04
N HIS A 215 5.14 -9.11 -5.86
CA HIS A 215 5.77 -9.45 -4.59
C HIS A 215 5.75 -10.96 -4.36
N LEU A 216 6.94 -11.55 -4.22
CA LEU A 216 7.14 -13.01 -4.09
C LEU A 216 7.55 -13.43 -2.67
N GLY A 217 7.42 -12.55 -1.68
CA GLY A 217 7.84 -12.79 -0.29
C GLY A 217 9.36 -12.91 -0.19
N SER A 218 9.85 -14.00 0.41
CA SER A 218 11.30 -14.28 0.54
C SER A 218 12.03 -14.39 -0.79
N ASP A 219 11.33 -14.68 -1.90
CA ASP A 219 11.92 -14.78 -3.24
C ASP A 219 12.15 -13.41 -3.90
N GLY A 220 11.79 -12.31 -3.20
CA GLY A 220 11.95 -10.94 -3.70
C GLY A 220 10.77 -10.46 -4.55
N VAL A 221 11.05 -9.85 -5.71
CA VAL A 221 10.02 -9.37 -6.63
C VAL A 221 10.30 -9.79 -8.07
N LEU A 222 9.24 -10.03 -8.84
CA LEU A 222 9.32 -10.16 -10.28
C LEU A 222 8.84 -8.86 -10.93
N VAL A 223 9.72 -8.20 -11.65
CA VAL A 223 9.40 -7.07 -12.53
C VAL A 223 9.04 -7.63 -13.90
N SER A 224 7.89 -7.26 -14.43
CA SER A 224 7.40 -7.72 -15.73
C SER A 224 6.80 -6.56 -16.53
N SER A 225 7.19 -6.48 -17.80
CA SER A 225 6.56 -5.64 -18.82
C SER A 225 6.26 -6.52 -20.04
N ALA A 226 5.62 -5.97 -21.07
CA ALA A 226 5.31 -6.71 -22.29
C ALA A 226 6.56 -7.32 -22.97
N ASN A 227 7.74 -6.68 -22.80
CA ASN A 227 8.96 -7.03 -23.54
C ASN A 227 10.07 -7.61 -22.66
N ALA A 228 9.96 -7.54 -21.33
CA ALA A 228 11.03 -7.94 -20.43
C ALA A 228 10.46 -8.44 -19.08
N ARG A 229 11.17 -9.42 -18.52
CA ARG A 229 10.89 -9.95 -17.19
C ARG A 229 12.19 -10.14 -16.43
N LYS A 230 12.26 -9.66 -15.20
CA LYS A 230 13.46 -9.81 -14.35
C LYS A 230 13.06 -10.01 -12.90
N GLN A 231 13.58 -11.02 -12.26
CA GLN A 231 13.47 -11.21 -10.82
C GLN A 231 14.59 -10.47 -10.11
N ILE A 232 14.23 -9.78 -9.02
CA ILE A 232 15.14 -9.11 -8.10
C ILE A 232 15.01 -9.84 -6.77
N PRO A 233 16.12 -10.37 -6.22
CA PRO A 233 16.07 -11.08 -4.94
C PRO A 233 15.65 -10.17 -3.80
N SER A 234 15.10 -10.76 -2.73
CA SER A 234 14.87 -10.03 -1.48
C SER A 234 16.21 -9.61 -0.86
N VAL A 235 16.20 -8.49 -0.14
CA VAL A 235 17.33 -8.12 0.71
C VAL A 235 17.36 -9.09 1.89
N ALA A 236 18.50 -9.75 2.10
CA ALA A 236 18.66 -10.74 3.16
C ALA A 236 18.39 -10.10 4.55
N GLN A 237 17.61 -10.77 5.38
CA GLN A 237 17.28 -10.35 6.73
C GLN A 237 17.77 -11.39 7.73
N SER A 238 18.41 -10.94 8.81
CA SER A 238 18.82 -11.81 9.91
C SER A 238 17.67 -12.18 10.85
N GLN A 239 16.68 -11.30 10.97
CA GLN A 239 15.47 -11.49 11.76
C GLN A 239 14.31 -10.77 11.08
N VAL A 240 13.12 -11.37 11.12
CA VAL A 240 11.86 -10.78 10.67
C VAL A 240 10.98 -10.61 11.91
N SER A 241 10.67 -9.36 12.26
CA SER A 241 9.86 -9.05 13.45
C SER A 241 8.37 -9.07 13.13
N ASP A 242 7.97 -8.43 12.04
CA ASP A 242 6.59 -8.41 11.53
C ASP A 242 6.64 -8.20 10.01
N VAL A 243 5.74 -8.84 9.28
CA VAL A 243 5.62 -8.69 7.81
C VAL A 243 4.61 -7.61 7.42
N THR A 244 3.87 -7.07 8.40
CA THR A 244 2.84 -6.05 8.17
C THR A 244 3.45 -4.76 7.62
N GLY A 245 2.91 -4.25 6.52
CA GLY A 245 3.38 -3.00 5.91
C GLY A 245 4.62 -3.13 5.01
N ALA A 246 5.27 -4.31 4.95
CA ALA A 246 6.41 -4.51 4.05
C ALA A 246 6.02 -4.32 2.56
N GLY A 247 4.83 -4.77 2.17
CA GLY A 247 4.27 -4.52 0.84
C GLY A 247 4.07 -3.04 0.55
N ASP A 248 3.49 -2.30 1.50
CA ASP A 248 3.25 -0.86 1.39
C ASP A 248 4.58 -0.08 1.25
N ALA A 249 5.59 -0.48 2.03
CA ALA A 249 6.94 0.10 1.93
C ALA A 249 7.59 -0.23 0.59
N ALA A 250 7.42 -1.46 0.09
CA ALA A 250 7.92 -1.84 -1.23
C ALA A 250 7.30 -0.99 -2.34
N VAL A 251 5.98 -0.75 -2.29
CA VAL A 251 5.30 0.14 -3.24
C VAL A 251 5.82 1.57 -3.10
N ALA A 252 5.99 2.08 -1.88
CA ALA A 252 6.54 3.42 -1.65
C ALA A 252 7.96 3.57 -2.24
N GLY A 253 8.87 2.63 -1.97
CA GLY A 253 10.22 2.64 -2.53
C GLY A 253 10.25 2.52 -4.06
N LEU A 254 9.38 1.70 -4.63
CA LEU A 254 9.19 1.57 -6.08
C LEU A 254 8.76 2.90 -6.71
N VAL A 255 7.70 3.52 -6.19
CA VAL A 255 7.17 4.77 -6.75
C VAL A 255 8.12 5.95 -6.47
N TYR A 256 8.86 5.93 -5.35
CA TYR A 256 9.97 6.85 -5.10
C TYR A 256 11.01 6.77 -6.24
N GLY A 257 11.52 5.57 -6.56
CA GLY A 257 12.49 5.38 -7.63
C GLY A 257 11.98 5.89 -8.98
N LEU A 258 10.75 5.53 -9.36
CA LEU A 258 10.10 6.03 -10.58
C LEU A 258 9.99 7.56 -10.59
N SER A 259 9.66 8.20 -9.47
CA SER A 259 9.53 9.66 -9.35
C SER A 259 10.86 10.41 -9.55
N LYS A 260 11.99 9.74 -9.24
CA LYS A 260 13.35 10.23 -9.45
C LYS A 260 13.88 9.96 -10.87
N GLY A 261 13.10 9.28 -11.73
CA GLY A 261 13.45 8.99 -13.12
C GLY A 261 14.24 7.70 -13.33
N HIS A 262 14.30 6.84 -12.31
CA HIS A 262 14.87 5.49 -12.47
C HIS A 262 13.96 4.59 -13.31
N ASP A 263 14.54 3.62 -13.99
CA ASP A 263 13.77 2.59 -14.68
C ASP A 263 13.00 1.68 -13.70
N LEU A 264 12.11 0.85 -14.22
CA LEU A 264 11.24 0.01 -13.39
C LEU A 264 12.03 -1.02 -12.56
N ILE A 265 13.13 -1.55 -13.10
CA ILE A 265 13.97 -2.56 -12.42
C ILE A 265 14.73 -1.90 -11.27
N GLN A 266 15.38 -0.77 -11.52
CA GLN A 266 16.06 0.01 -10.47
C GLN A 266 15.06 0.45 -9.39
N SER A 267 13.88 0.91 -9.79
CA SER A 267 12.82 1.33 -8.88
C SER A 267 12.30 0.19 -8.01
N ALA A 268 12.17 -1.02 -8.56
CA ALA A 268 11.82 -2.21 -7.78
C ALA A 268 12.92 -2.60 -6.77
N GLY A 269 14.18 -2.32 -7.07
CA GLY A 269 15.29 -2.45 -6.12
C GLY A 269 15.13 -1.52 -4.91
N PHE A 270 14.74 -0.26 -5.11
CA PHE A 270 14.37 0.65 -4.02
C PHE A 270 13.18 0.13 -3.21
N GLY A 271 12.21 -0.50 -3.88
CA GLY A 271 11.09 -1.17 -3.23
C GLY A 271 11.54 -2.28 -2.29
N GLN A 272 12.46 -3.15 -2.73
CA GLN A 272 13.01 -4.22 -1.89
C GLN A 272 13.80 -3.68 -0.70
N ALA A 273 14.58 -2.63 -0.91
CA ALA A 273 15.31 -1.96 0.17
C ALA A 273 14.36 -1.34 1.21
N ALA A 274 13.27 -0.69 0.79
CA ALA A 274 12.28 -0.14 1.70
C ALA A 274 11.55 -1.22 2.50
N ALA A 275 11.13 -2.32 1.85
CA ALA A 275 10.51 -3.46 2.51
C ALA A 275 11.42 -4.06 3.59
N SER A 276 12.72 -4.17 3.31
CA SER A 276 13.70 -4.75 4.24
C SER A 276 13.80 -3.96 5.56
N LEU A 277 13.64 -2.64 5.52
CA LEU A 277 13.66 -1.77 6.70
C LEU A 277 12.40 -1.95 7.56
N VAL A 278 11.23 -2.22 6.94
CA VAL A 278 9.99 -2.50 7.69
C VAL A 278 10.05 -3.85 8.40
N LEU A 279 10.58 -4.88 7.75
CA LEU A 279 10.67 -6.24 8.32
C LEU A 279 11.46 -6.30 9.64
N ASN A 280 12.34 -5.32 9.88
CA ASN A 280 13.08 -5.16 11.15
C ASN A 280 12.33 -4.32 12.21
N SER A 281 11.12 -3.87 11.91
CA SER A 281 10.28 -3.01 12.76
C SER A 281 9.04 -3.76 13.24
N THR A 282 8.48 -3.34 14.36
CA THR A 282 7.16 -3.80 14.84
C THR A 282 6.03 -2.87 14.39
N ALA A 283 6.35 -1.80 13.65
CA ALA A 283 5.38 -0.84 13.10
C ALA A 283 5.06 -1.17 11.64
N SER A 284 3.85 -0.86 11.19
CA SER A 284 3.43 -0.98 9.77
C SER A 284 4.11 0.00 8.82
N THR A 285 4.99 0.87 9.34
CA THR A 285 5.81 1.81 8.58
C THR A 285 7.27 1.72 9.04
N ALA A 286 8.21 1.97 8.13
CA ALA A 286 9.63 1.76 8.39
C ALA A 286 10.20 2.78 9.39
N VAL A 287 10.56 2.33 10.57
CA VAL A 287 11.37 3.12 11.51
C VAL A 287 12.77 3.26 10.92
N GLY A 288 13.23 4.51 10.72
CA GLY A 288 14.55 4.80 10.14
C GLY A 288 14.59 4.82 8.60
N LEU A 289 13.44 4.71 7.93
CA LEU A 289 13.38 4.91 6.49
C LEU A 289 13.78 6.35 6.14
N SER A 290 14.79 6.47 5.30
CA SER A 290 15.25 7.74 4.73
C SER A 290 15.85 7.50 3.36
N GLU A 291 15.97 8.55 2.56
CA GLU A 291 16.62 8.47 1.26
C GLU A 291 18.04 7.89 1.37
N GLN A 292 18.81 8.32 2.38
CA GLN A 292 20.17 7.84 2.61
C GLN A 292 20.22 6.34 2.97
N ALA A 293 19.33 5.88 3.87
CA ALA A 293 19.26 4.47 4.25
C ALA A 293 18.91 3.59 3.05
N LEU A 294 17.94 4.04 2.24
CA LEU A 294 17.50 3.35 1.03
C LEU A 294 18.65 3.21 0.01
N GLN A 295 19.36 4.31 -0.27
CA GLN A 295 20.49 4.32 -1.20
C GLN A 295 21.65 3.44 -0.73
N ASN A 296 21.93 3.39 0.58
CA ASN A 296 22.99 2.53 1.13
C ASN A 296 22.67 1.05 0.90
N ILE A 297 21.43 0.62 1.13
CA ILE A 297 21.01 -0.78 0.90
C ILE A 297 21.10 -1.14 -0.58
N VAL A 298 20.62 -0.27 -1.47
CA VAL A 298 20.67 -0.52 -2.93
C VAL A 298 22.12 -0.63 -3.42
N LYS A 299 23.02 0.21 -2.93
CA LYS A 299 24.47 0.13 -3.29
C LYS A 299 25.11 -1.17 -2.81
N ALA A 300 24.85 -1.56 -1.55
CA ALA A 300 25.37 -2.80 -0.99
C ALA A 300 24.88 -4.08 -1.72
N GLY A 301 23.70 -4.03 -2.33
CA GLY A 301 23.18 -5.15 -3.14
C GLY A 301 23.73 -5.24 -4.55
N HIS A 302 24.58 -4.30 -4.96
CA HIS A 302 25.27 -4.30 -6.27
C HIS A 302 26.75 -4.71 -6.18
N GLU A 303 27.30 -4.87 -4.96
CA GLU A 303 28.62 -5.43 -4.69
C GLU A 303 28.54 -6.96 -4.47
#